data_c1aa921d95d799eee837291fd60ea737
#
_entry.id   c1aa921d95d799eee837291fd60ea737
#
_cell.length_a   1.000
_cell.length_b   1.000
_cell.length_c   1.000
_cell.angle_alpha   90.00
_cell.angle_beta   90.00
_cell.angle_gamma   90.00
#
_symmetry.space_group_name_H-M   'P 1'
#
loop_
_entity.id
_entity.type
_entity.pdbx_description
1 polymer ?
#
loop_
_entity_poly.entity_id
_entity_poly.type
_entity_poly.pdbx_seq_one_letter_code
_entity_poly.pdbx_strand_id
1 'polypeptide(L)'
;AGPPAWQPIANAWEYDPATDGWKALAPLPTPRGAANAVVVDGKIHVIGGAGLHPGSKETAVHPARPHRSLPTHEVYDPATDQWSVRSPMPTARNHAAAGEVGGKIYVIGGRLGAAFISRASNTDIVEVYDPATDQWGALLAPMPTPRSASAWGVAKGRIYVAGGEERSRRFQRTFRAVEVYDPAANRWTELPPMEFARHGLAGDVVNGKLHLVSGDAASGGAPGAHIETDVHEVLDLEGQ
;
A
#
# COMPACT_ATOMS: atom_id res chain seq x y z
N ALA A 1 -4.30 13.55 29.55
CA ALA A 1 -3.59 13.59 28.29
C ALA A 1 -4.61 13.35 27.18
N GLY A 2 -4.64 14.22 26.16
CA GLY A 2 -5.48 14.01 24.98
C GLY A 2 -4.99 12.81 24.17
N PRO A 3 -5.81 12.28 23.23
CA PRO A 3 -5.39 11.20 22.35
C PRO A 3 -4.15 11.64 21.55
N PRO A 4 -3.20 10.73 21.27
CA PRO A 4 -2.01 11.07 20.50
C PRO A 4 -2.40 11.64 19.14
N ALA A 5 -1.83 12.80 18.80
CA ALA A 5 -2.00 13.38 17.48
C ALA A 5 -1.20 12.54 16.47
N TRP A 6 -1.88 12.04 15.44
CA TRP A 6 -1.22 11.36 14.33
C TRP A 6 -0.88 12.39 13.26
N GLN A 7 0.41 12.50 12.92
CA GLN A 7 0.88 13.43 11.90
C GLN A 7 1.67 12.69 10.83
N PRO A 8 1.41 12.96 9.55
CA PRO A 8 2.26 12.44 8.49
C PRO A 8 3.64 13.09 8.56
N ILE A 9 4.66 12.30 8.36
CA ILE A 9 6.06 12.75 8.35
C ILE A 9 6.63 12.70 6.94
N ALA A 10 7.69 13.50 6.71
CA ALA A 10 8.38 13.57 5.42
C ALA A 10 9.72 12.84 5.44
N ASN A 11 10.12 12.29 6.56
CA ASN A 11 11.44 11.73 6.74
C ASN A 11 11.68 10.54 5.81
N ALA A 12 12.87 10.51 5.20
CA ALA A 12 13.39 9.38 4.43
C ALA A 12 14.79 9.02 4.93
N TRP A 13 15.07 7.74 5.01
CA TRP A 13 16.37 7.22 5.43
C TRP A 13 16.78 6.05 4.56
N GLU A 14 18.09 5.93 4.36
CA GLU A 14 18.75 4.77 3.79
C GLU A 14 19.38 3.95 4.91
N TYR A 15 19.17 2.64 4.90
CA TYR A 15 19.84 1.69 5.78
C TYR A 15 20.91 0.93 5.02
N ASP A 16 22.13 0.93 5.53
CA ASP A 16 23.24 0.14 5.01
C ASP A 16 23.47 -1.09 5.91
N PRO A 17 23.11 -2.29 5.46
CA PRO A 17 23.29 -3.50 6.26
C PRO A 17 24.77 -3.88 6.47
N ALA A 18 25.70 -3.38 5.64
CA ALA A 18 27.11 -3.69 5.79
C ALA A 18 27.75 -2.94 6.98
N THR A 19 27.24 -1.77 7.30
CA THR A 19 27.71 -0.93 8.39
C THR A 19 26.75 -0.84 9.57
N ASP A 20 25.57 -1.47 9.45
CA ASP A 20 24.43 -1.33 10.38
C ASP A 20 24.08 0.15 10.65
N GLY A 21 24.19 0.96 9.61
CA GLY A 21 24.09 2.41 9.71
C GLY A 21 22.87 3.00 8.98
N TRP A 22 22.38 4.13 9.48
CA TRP A 22 21.29 4.89 8.86
C TRP A 22 21.80 6.26 8.40
N LYS A 23 21.40 6.64 7.18
CA LYS A 23 21.66 7.95 6.59
C LYS A 23 20.34 8.64 6.29
N ALA A 24 20.20 9.90 6.74
CA ALA A 24 19.05 10.72 6.34
C ALA A 24 19.18 11.14 4.88
N LEU A 25 18.09 11.06 4.15
CA LEU A 25 17.95 11.44 2.74
C LEU A 25 17.09 12.70 2.63
N ALA A 26 17.03 13.27 1.42
CA ALA A 26 16.14 14.38 1.12
C ALA A 26 14.69 14.01 1.51
N PRO A 27 14.00 14.88 2.28
CA PRO A 27 12.68 14.58 2.79
C PRO A 27 11.63 14.51 1.67
N LEU A 28 10.64 13.65 1.83
CA LEU A 28 9.48 13.54 0.95
C LEU A 28 8.76 14.90 0.83
N PRO A 29 8.55 15.45 -0.38
CA PRO A 29 7.97 16.80 -0.53
C PRO A 29 6.56 16.93 0.07
N THR A 30 5.74 15.88 -0.06
CA THR A 30 4.39 15.83 0.52
C THR A 30 4.35 14.82 1.66
N PRO A 31 4.36 15.27 2.95
CA PRO A 31 4.26 14.36 4.10
C PRO A 31 2.98 13.54 4.06
N ARG A 32 3.11 12.21 4.11
CA ARG A 32 1.96 11.29 4.06
C ARG A 32 2.29 9.91 4.62
N GLY A 33 1.27 9.22 5.10
CA GLY A 33 1.35 7.83 5.51
C GLY A 33 0.59 6.91 4.55
N ALA A 34 0.80 5.61 4.67
CA ALA A 34 0.08 4.58 3.89
C ALA A 34 0.13 4.79 2.36
N ALA A 35 1.21 5.38 1.86
CA ALA A 35 1.55 5.43 0.46
C ALA A 35 2.18 4.11 0.01
N ASN A 36 2.18 3.88 -1.30
CA ASN A 36 2.90 2.77 -1.91
C ASN A 36 4.27 3.24 -2.40
N ALA A 37 5.29 2.41 -2.24
CA ALA A 37 6.61 2.62 -2.81
C ALA A 37 6.93 1.48 -3.79
N VAL A 38 7.36 1.84 -5.00
CA VAL A 38 7.71 0.88 -6.06
C VAL A 38 8.98 1.37 -6.77
N VAL A 39 9.89 0.46 -7.02
CA VAL A 39 11.15 0.77 -7.74
C VAL A 39 10.97 0.47 -9.22
N VAL A 40 11.30 1.47 -10.06
CA VAL A 40 11.39 1.32 -11.53
C VAL A 40 12.65 2.03 -12.00
N ASP A 41 13.47 1.37 -12.80
CA ASP A 41 14.70 1.92 -13.37
C ASP A 41 15.60 2.62 -12.33
N GLY A 42 15.74 2.00 -11.14
CA GLY A 42 16.57 2.51 -10.05
C GLY A 42 16.00 3.73 -9.32
N LYS A 43 14.79 4.16 -9.62
CA LYS A 43 14.09 5.26 -8.94
C LYS A 43 12.93 4.75 -8.09
N ILE A 44 12.66 5.41 -6.98
CA ILE A 44 11.60 5.04 -6.04
C ILE A 44 10.38 5.92 -6.30
N HIS A 45 9.31 5.33 -6.81
CA HIS A 45 8.02 5.96 -7.00
C HIS A 45 7.19 5.85 -5.73
N VAL A 46 6.78 6.98 -5.13
CA VAL A 46 5.90 7.03 -3.96
C VAL A 46 4.55 7.58 -4.38
N ILE A 47 3.52 6.74 -4.31
CA ILE A 47 2.21 6.99 -4.94
C ILE A 47 1.09 6.91 -3.92
N GLY A 48 0.16 7.87 -3.99
CA GLY A 48 -1.01 7.89 -3.11
C GLY A 48 -0.66 8.17 -1.66
N GLY A 49 -1.38 7.53 -0.77
CA GLY A 49 -1.26 7.71 0.67
C GLY A 49 -2.31 8.64 1.26
N ALA A 50 -2.16 8.95 2.54
CA ALA A 50 -3.06 9.83 3.25
C ALA A 50 -2.29 10.92 4.00
N GLY A 51 -2.78 12.13 3.91
CA GLY A 51 -2.15 13.29 4.52
C GLY A 51 -3.14 14.42 4.76
N LEU A 52 -2.61 15.57 5.15
CA LEU A 52 -3.38 16.80 5.27
C LEU A 52 -3.53 17.43 3.89
N HIS A 53 -4.63 18.12 3.68
CA HIS A 53 -4.77 18.96 2.49
C HIS A 53 -3.73 20.08 2.51
N PRO A 54 -3.19 20.46 1.34
CA PRO A 54 -2.34 21.63 1.23
C PRO A 54 -3.00 22.87 1.86
N GLY A 55 -2.26 23.56 2.73
CA GLY A 55 -2.77 24.72 3.45
C GLY A 55 -3.64 24.43 4.69
N SER A 56 -3.94 23.17 4.98
CA SER A 56 -4.62 22.79 6.23
C SER A 56 -3.71 22.97 7.42
N LYS A 57 -4.21 23.66 8.46
CA LYS A 57 -3.57 23.73 9.78
C LYS A 57 -4.09 22.65 10.74
N GLU A 58 -4.84 21.70 10.21
CA GLU A 58 -5.45 20.64 11.03
C GLU A 58 -4.39 19.63 11.47
N THR A 59 -4.29 19.41 12.76
CA THR A 59 -3.65 18.22 13.30
C THR A 59 -4.64 17.06 13.17
N ALA A 60 -4.20 15.94 12.59
CA ALA A 60 -5.03 14.75 12.60
C ALA A 60 -5.03 14.17 14.00
N VAL A 61 -6.14 14.32 14.66
CA VAL A 61 -6.42 13.62 15.93
C VAL A 61 -7.36 12.47 15.61
N HIS A 62 -6.90 11.24 15.79
CA HIS A 62 -7.79 10.07 15.68
C HIS A 62 -8.80 10.08 16.82
N PRO A 63 -10.10 9.81 16.58
CA PRO A 63 -10.79 9.56 15.31
C PRO A 63 -11.46 10.81 14.69
N ALA A 64 -11.26 11.98 15.24
CA ALA A 64 -12.11 13.14 14.96
C ALA A 64 -11.83 13.79 13.58
N ARG A 65 -10.59 13.77 13.11
CA ARG A 65 -10.18 14.40 11.83
C ARG A 65 -9.27 13.49 11.04
N PRO A 66 -9.82 12.54 10.27
CA PRO A 66 -9.01 11.63 9.48
C PRO A 66 -8.29 12.37 8.35
N HIS A 67 -7.03 11.98 8.11
CA HIS A 67 -6.32 12.38 6.90
C HIS A 67 -7.06 11.87 5.67
N ARG A 68 -6.98 12.65 4.59
CA ARG A 68 -7.62 12.31 3.33
C ARG A 68 -6.65 11.57 2.42
N SER A 69 -7.22 10.74 1.55
CA SER A 69 -6.49 10.12 0.45
C SER A 69 -5.94 11.18 -0.49
N LEU A 70 -4.69 11.00 -0.89
CA LEU A 70 -3.98 11.90 -1.80
C LEU A 70 -3.74 11.20 -3.14
N PRO A 71 -3.82 11.93 -4.27
CA PRO A 71 -3.43 11.42 -5.57
C PRO A 71 -1.94 11.59 -5.86
N THR A 72 -1.18 12.12 -4.92
CA THR A 72 0.21 12.56 -5.08
C THR A 72 1.10 11.43 -5.58
N HIS A 73 1.92 11.72 -6.58
CA HIS A 73 2.94 10.85 -7.11
C HIS A 73 4.27 11.61 -7.16
N GLU A 74 5.23 11.16 -6.39
CA GLU A 74 6.56 11.72 -6.28
C GLU A 74 7.60 10.63 -6.48
N VAL A 75 8.70 10.98 -7.12
CA VAL A 75 9.78 10.05 -7.48
C VAL A 75 11.09 10.52 -6.89
N TYR A 76 11.72 9.66 -6.14
CA TYR A 76 13.04 9.86 -5.58
C TYR A 76 14.11 9.24 -6.50
N ASP A 77 15.14 10.01 -6.78
CA ASP A 77 16.32 9.58 -7.49
C ASP A 77 17.49 9.41 -6.52
N PRO A 78 17.88 8.16 -6.18
CA PRO A 78 18.98 7.92 -5.24
C PRO A 78 20.34 8.45 -5.71
N ALA A 79 20.54 8.58 -7.02
CA ALA A 79 21.81 9.06 -7.58
C ALA A 79 22.06 10.55 -7.30
N THR A 80 20.98 11.34 -7.14
CA THR A 80 21.05 12.79 -6.94
C THR A 80 20.53 13.24 -5.58
N ASP A 81 19.95 12.33 -4.78
CA ASP A 81 19.23 12.63 -3.53
C ASP A 81 18.14 13.69 -3.76
N GLN A 82 17.36 13.58 -4.83
CA GLN A 82 16.35 14.55 -5.19
C GLN A 82 14.98 13.91 -5.48
N TRP A 83 13.93 14.67 -5.21
CA TRP A 83 12.55 14.34 -5.56
C TRP A 83 12.06 15.11 -6.78
N SER A 84 11.20 14.46 -7.56
CA SER A 84 10.47 15.08 -8.66
C SER A 84 9.00 14.68 -8.61
N VAL A 85 8.12 15.58 -9.07
CA VAL A 85 6.67 15.33 -9.15
C VAL A 85 6.35 14.66 -10.49
N ARG A 86 5.40 13.73 -10.47
CA ARG A 86 4.86 13.04 -11.64
C ARG A 86 3.35 13.24 -11.74
N SER A 87 2.76 12.80 -12.84
CA SER A 87 1.32 12.83 -13.06
C SER A 87 0.59 12.17 -11.90
N PRO A 88 -0.37 12.86 -11.26
CA PRO A 88 -1.06 12.35 -10.09
C PRO A 88 -1.92 11.14 -10.44
N MET A 89 -2.07 10.21 -9.49
CA MET A 89 -2.95 9.05 -9.63
C MET A 89 -4.41 9.50 -9.83
N PRO A 90 -5.13 8.97 -10.82
CA PRO A 90 -6.50 9.41 -11.11
C PRO A 90 -7.46 9.22 -9.94
N THR A 91 -7.35 8.09 -9.22
CA THR A 91 -8.18 7.79 -8.06
C THR A 91 -7.36 7.89 -6.78
N ALA A 92 -7.50 9.00 -6.05
CA ALA A 92 -6.79 9.22 -4.79
C ALA A 92 -7.13 8.14 -3.76
N ARG A 93 -6.12 7.40 -3.27
CA ARG A 93 -6.29 6.32 -2.30
C ARG A 93 -5.06 6.04 -1.47
N ASN A 94 -5.26 5.34 -0.37
CA ASN A 94 -4.24 4.93 0.59
C ASN A 94 -4.39 3.44 0.93
N HIS A 95 -3.40 2.85 1.58
CA HIS A 95 -3.39 1.44 1.95
C HIS A 95 -3.69 0.49 0.78
N ALA A 96 -3.31 0.87 -0.44
CA ALA A 96 -3.42 0.03 -1.62
C ALA A 96 -2.26 -0.98 -1.68
N ALA A 97 -2.36 -1.98 -2.53
CA ALA A 97 -1.23 -2.77 -2.99
C ALA A 97 -0.61 -2.12 -4.24
N ALA A 98 0.68 -2.36 -4.49
CA ALA A 98 1.31 -1.90 -5.72
C ALA A 98 2.44 -2.84 -6.14
N GLY A 99 2.77 -2.84 -7.45
CA GLY A 99 3.87 -3.64 -7.97
C GLY A 99 4.33 -3.16 -9.33
N GLU A 100 5.60 -3.40 -9.63
CA GLU A 100 6.16 -3.17 -10.96
C GLU A 100 6.09 -4.47 -11.77
N VAL A 101 5.58 -4.38 -13.00
CA VAL A 101 5.63 -5.46 -13.98
C VAL A 101 5.86 -4.87 -15.36
N GLY A 102 6.94 -5.28 -16.01
CA GLY A 102 7.26 -4.87 -17.37
C GLY A 102 7.51 -3.37 -17.54
N GLY A 103 8.14 -2.71 -16.59
CA GLY A 103 8.43 -1.29 -16.58
C GLY A 103 7.23 -0.41 -16.21
N LYS A 104 6.09 -1.00 -15.85
CA LYS A 104 4.86 -0.28 -15.47
C LYS A 104 4.51 -0.53 -14.00
N ILE A 105 3.89 0.48 -13.37
CA ILE A 105 3.44 0.40 -11.98
C ILE A 105 1.93 0.18 -11.95
N TYR A 106 1.51 -0.84 -11.23
CA TYR A 106 0.11 -1.17 -10.98
C TYR A 106 -0.25 -0.81 -9.54
N VAL A 107 -1.33 -0.06 -9.34
CA VAL A 107 -1.88 0.27 -8.01
C VAL A 107 -3.25 -0.37 -7.87
N ILE A 108 -3.43 -1.17 -6.82
CA ILE A 108 -4.53 -2.13 -6.69
C ILE A 108 -5.28 -1.92 -5.38
N GLY A 109 -6.59 -1.80 -5.43
CA GLY A 109 -7.44 -1.71 -4.25
C GLY A 109 -7.15 -0.50 -3.36
N GLY A 110 -7.25 -0.67 -2.04
CA GLY A 110 -7.01 0.39 -1.06
C GLY A 110 -8.28 1.11 -0.59
N ARG A 111 -8.10 2.27 0.03
CA ARG A 111 -9.17 3.09 0.62
C ARG A 111 -9.36 4.40 -0.11
N LEU A 112 -10.62 4.74 -0.31
CA LEU A 112 -11.06 6.04 -0.80
C LEU A 112 -11.45 6.95 0.37
N GLY A 113 -11.22 8.26 0.22
CA GLY A 113 -11.70 9.28 1.13
C GLY A 113 -10.81 9.52 2.35
N ALA A 114 -10.72 8.61 3.30
CA ALA A 114 -10.01 8.79 4.55
C ALA A 114 -8.91 7.77 4.80
N ALA A 115 -7.96 8.10 5.68
CA ALA A 115 -6.92 7.17 6.13
C ALA A 115 -7.51 6.04 6.99
N PHE A 116 -8.49 6.36 7.83
CA PHE A 116 -9.08 5.41 8.77
C PHE A 116 -10.21 4.63 8.13
N ILE A 117 -10.16 3.31 8.22
CA ILE A 117 -11.14 2.41 7.60
C ILE A 117 -12.58 2.67 8.04
N SER A 118 -12.79 3.17 9.25
CA SER A 118 -14.12 3.53 9.75
C SER A 118 -14.80 4.70 9.03
N ARG A 119 -14.05 5.45 8.23
CA ARG A 119 -14.52 6.62 7.46
C ARG A 119 -14.12 6.56 5.99
N ALA A 120 -13.69 5.40 5.54
CA ALA A 120 -13.26 5.14 4.18
C ALA A 120 -14.18 4.09 3.52
N SER A 121 -14.06 3.96 2.22
CA SER A 121 -14.62 2.84 1.46
C SER A 121 -13.48 2.12 0.77
N ASN A 122 -13.46 0.81 0.84
CA ASN A 122 -12.54 0.02 0.04
C ASN A 122 -12.93 0.07 -1.43
N THR A 123 -11.94 -0.09 -2.29
CA THR A 123 -12.13 -0.13 -3.73
C THR A 123 -11.46 -1.37 -4.33
N ASP A 124 -11.96 -1.78 -5.49
CA ASP A 124 -11.43 -2.85 -6.34
C ASP A 124 -10.62 -2.32 -7.53
N ILE A 125 -10.47 -1.01 -7.63
CA ILE A 125 -9.84 -0.33 -8.75
C ILE A 125 -8.39 -0.80 -8.94
N VAL A 126 -8.05 -1.11 -10.20
CA VAL A 126 -6.69 -1.36 -10.66
C VAL A 126 -6.32 -0.29 -11.68
N GLU A 127 -5.31 0.50 -11.38
CA GLU A 127 -4.77 1.54 -12.26
C GLU A 127 -3.32 1.24 -12.61
N VAL A 128 -2.93 1.57 -13.82
CA VAL A 128 -1.58 1.37 -14.33
C VAL A 128 -0.94 2.70 -14.71
N TYR A 129 0.30 2.90 -14.28
CA TYR A 129 1.13 4.05 -14.63
C TYR A 129 2.31 3.61 -15.50
N ASP A 130 2.57 4.38 -16.55
CA ASP A 130 3.70 4.20 -17.44
C ASP A 130 4.75 5.29 -17.18
N PRO A 131 5.89 4.98 -16.52
CA PRO A 131 6.94 5.94 -16.22
C PRO A 131 7.59 6.55 -17.47
N ALA A 132 7.61 5.82 -18.60
CA ALA A 132 8.25 6.30 -19.84
C ALA A 132 7.50 7.47 -20.46
N THR A 133 6.18 7.53 -20.27
CA THR A 133 5.32 8.59 -20.82
C THR A 133 4.77 9.55 -19.78
N ASP A 134 4.99 9.28 -18.49
CA ASP A 134 4.39 9.98 -17.33
C ASP A 134 2.85 10.00 -17.42
N GLN A 135 2.24 8.86 -17.78
CA GLN A 135 0.79 8.78 -17.96
C GLN A 135 0.16 7.60 -17.23
N TRP A 136 -1.04 7.83 -16.75
CA TRP A 136 -1.93 6.79 -16.26
C TRP A 136 -2.78 6.23 -17.38
N GLY A 137 -2.90 4.90 -17.44
CA GLY A 137 -3.70 4.19 -18.44
C GLY A 137 -5.18 4.07 -18.06
N ALA A 138 -5.91 3.34 -18.89
CA ALA A 138 -7.30 2.98 -18.59
C ALA A 138 -7.40 2.04 -17.38
N LEU A 139 -8.59 1.98 -16.77
CA LEU A 139 -8.90 1.02 -15.72
C LEU A 139 -8.77 -0.42 -16.24
N LEU A 140 -8.22 -1.27 -15.39
CA LEU A 140 -8.00 -2.68 -15.66
C LEU A 140 -9.03 -3.56 -14.93
N ALA A 141 -8.95 -4.88 -15.11
CA ALA A 141 -9.86 -5.82 -14.44
C ALA A 141 -9.87 -5.59 -12.93
N PRO A 142 -11.04 -5.34 -12.32
CA PRO A 142 -11.14 -5.01 -10.90
C PRO A 142 -10.72 -6.20 -10.03
N MET A 143 -10.16 -5.90 -8.84
CA MET A 143 -9.80 -6.91 -7.85
C MET A 143 -11.07 -7.61 -7.33
N PRO A 144 -11.12 -8.95 -7.29
CA PRO A 144 -12.35 -9.68 -6.92
C PRO A 144 -12.84 -9.35 -5.50
N THR A 145 -11.93 -9.14 -4.55
CA THR A 145 -12.26 -8.80 -3.17
C THR A 145 -11.77 -7.38 -2.83
N PRO A 146 -12.65 -6.35 -2.88
CA PRO A 146 -12.28 -4.98 -2.54
C PRO A 146 -11.76 -4.88 -1.10
N ARG A 147 -10.48 -4.53 -0.90
CA ARG A 147 -9.85 -4.48 0.41
C ARG A 147 -8.67 -3.52 0.47
N SER A 148 -8.26 -3.22 1.68
CA SER A 148 -7.13 -2.33 1.98
C SER A 148 -6.20 -2.96 3.01
N ALA A 149 -5.01 -2.37 3.17
CA ALA A 149 -4.00 -2.82 4.12
C ALA A 149 -3.62 -4.31 3.94
N SER A 150 -3.59 -4.76 2.68
CA SER A 150 -3.12 -6.08 2.26
C SER A 150 -1.60 -6.08 2.15
N ALA A 151 -0.98 -7.24 2.29
CA ALA A 151 0.37 -7.49 1.80
C ALA A 151 0.36 -7.72 0.29
N TRP A 152 1.51 -7.51 -0.35
CA TRP A 152 1.69 -7.81 -1.76
C TRP A 152 3.13 -8.22 -2.06
N GLY A 153 3.33 -8.84 -3.22
CA GLY A 153 4.62 -9.16 -3.77
C GLY A 153 4.53 -9.40 -5.27
N VAL A 154 5.66 -9.30 -5.95
CA VAL A 154 5.73 -9.49 -7.41
C VAL A 154 6.63 -10.68 -7.73
N ALA A 155 6.12 -11.59 -8.54
CA ALA A 155 6.90 -12.71 -9.06
C ALA A 155 6.38 -13.15 -10.43
N LYS A 156 7.27 -13.61 -11.30
CA LYS A 156 6.93 -14.18 -12.62
C LYS A 156 6.01 -13.27 -13.46
N GLY A 157 6.20 -11.94 -13.37
CA GLY A 157 5.36 -10.97 -14.08
C GLY A 157 3.93 -10.84 -13.57
N ARG A 158 3.66 -11.27 -12.34
CA ARG A 158 2.34 -11.22 -11.69
C ARG A 158 2.42 -10.53 -10.33
N ILE A 159 1.31 -9.95 -9.90
CA ILE A 159 1.17 -9.27 -8.60
C ILE A 159 0.27 -10.10 -7.69
N TYR A 160 0.80 -10.49 -6.55
CA TYR A 160 0.13 -11.27 -5.52
C TYR A 160 -0.38 -10.32 -4.44
N VAL A 161 -1.64 -10.42 -4.05
CA VAL A 161 -2.27 -9.59 -3.02
C VAL A 161 -2.90 -10.50 -1.96
N ALA A 162 -2.47 -10.37 -0.71
CA ALA A 162 -2.85 -11.27 0.38
C ALA A 162 -3.38 -10.52 1.60
N GLY A 163 -4.38 -11.08 2.27
CA GLY A 163 -4.97 -10.51 3.48
C GLY A 163 -5.68 -9.19 3.25
N GLY A 164 -5.67 -8.33 4.27
CA GLY A 164 -6.32 -7.03 4.24
C GLY A 164 -7.60 -6.97 5.07
N GLU A 165 -8.28 -5.81 5.02
CA GLU A 165 -9.48 -5.58 5.81
C GLU A 165 -10.59 -4.87 5.05
N GLU A 166 -11.81 -5.00 5.61
CA GLU A 166 -12.98 -4.20 5.27
C GLU A 166 -13.68 -3.75 6.54
N ARG A 167 -14.15 -2.51 6.53
CA ARG A 167 -15.10 -2.01 7.52
C ARG A 167 -16.19 -1.21 6.83
N SER A 168 -17.42 -1.61 7.08
CA SER A 168 -18.62 -0.90 6.66
C SER A 168 -19.55 -0.73 7.88
N ARG A 169 -20.72 -0.14 7.66
CA ARG A 169 -21.75 -0.08 8.72
C ARG A 169 -22.27 -1.45 9.14
N ARG A 170 -22.11 -2.49 8.30
CA ARG A 170 -22.65 -3.84 8.51
C ARG A 170 -21.56 -4.86 8.83
N PHE A 171 -20.34 -4.64 8.35
CA PHE A 171 -19.27 -5.64 8.43
C PHE A 171 -17.99 -5.00 8.95
N GLN A 172 -17.31 -5.75 9.77
CA GLN A 172 -15.95 -5.51 10.20
C GLN A 172 -15.22 -6.84 10.09
N ARG A 173 -14.26 -6.95 9.19
CA ARG A 173 -13.57 -8.21 8.91
C ARG A 173 -12.18 -8.02 8.36
N THR A 174 -11.34 -9.00 8.64
CA THR A 174 -10.06 -9.23 7.97
C THR A 174 -10.21 -10.37 6.96
N PHE A 175 -9.34 -10.41 5.98
CA PHE A 175 -9.41 -11.39 4.90
C PHE A 175 -8.28 -12.41 5.00
N ARG A 176 -8.58 -13.64 4.53
CA ARG A 176 -7.60 -14.69 4.24
C ARG A 176 -7.29 -14.77 2.75
N ALA A 177 -7.99 -14.00 1.92
CA ALA A 177 -7.91 -14.07 0.47
C ALA A 177 -6.46 -13.84 -0.02
N VAL A 178 -6.03 -14.69 -0.94
CA VAL A 178 -4.83 -14.51 -1.75
C VAL A 178 -5.26 -14.50 -3.20
N GLU A 179 -5.04 -13.39 -3.88
CA GLU A 179 -5.46 -13.18 -5.27
C GLU A 179 -4.25 -12.72 -6.09
N VAL A 180 -4.16 -13.21 -7.31
CA VAL A 180 -3.06 -12.93 -8.23
C VAL A 180 -3.57 -12.20 -9.44
N TYR A 181 -2.98 -11.06 -9.72
CA TYR A 181 -3.22 -10.30 -10.93
C TYR A 181 -2.17 -10.62 -11.99
N ASP A 182 -2.61 -10.99 -13.16
CA ASP A 182 -1.79 -11.18 -14.37
C ASP A 182 -1.99 -9.97 -15.30
N PRO A 183 -1.05 -9.02 -15.34
CA PRO A 183 -1.15 -7.84 -16.20
C PRO A 183 -1.20 -8.15 -17.69
N ALA A 184 -0.50 -9.21 -18.14
CA ALA A 184 -0.47 -9.57 -19.55
C ALA A 184 -1.83 -10.10 -20.05
N ALA A 185 -2.56 -10.80 -19.17
CA ALA A 185 -3.90 -11.32 -19.48
C ALA A 185 -5.01 -10.38 -18.99
N ASN A 186 -4.68 -9.33 -18.25
CA ASN A 186 -5.63 -8.46 -17.53
C ASN A 186 -6.67 -9.28 -16.74
N ARG A 187 -6.20 -10.20 -15.91
CA ARG A 187 -7.05 -11.21 -15.27
C ARG A 187 -6.59 -11.54 -13.86
N TRP A 188 -7.56 -11.86 -13.00
CA TRP A 188 -7.35 -12.35 -11.64
C TRP A 188 -7.48 -13.87 -11.54
N THR A 189 -6.74 -14.44 -10.60
CA THR A 189 -6.84 -15.85 -10.19
C THR A 189 -6.80 -15.90 -8.66
N GLU A 190 -7.68 -16.69 -8.05
CA GLU A 190 -7.66 -16.98 -6.61
C GLU A 190 -6.66 -18.11 -6.33
N LEU A 191 -5.90 -17.96 -5.23
CA LEU A 191 -5.01 -18.98 -4.69
C LEU A 191 -5.56 -19.53 -3.36
N PRO A 192 -4.99 -20.63 -2.84
CA PRO A 192 -5.31 -21.10 -1.50
C PRO A 192 -5.18 -19.95 -0.49
N PRO A 193 -6.18 -19.79 0.39
CA PRO A 193 -6.20 -18.67 1.33
C PRO A 193 -5.11 -18.81 2.40
N MET A 194 -4.74 -17.69 3.00
CA MET A 194 -3.92 -17.64 4.21
C MET A 194 -4.53 -18.51 5.32
N GLU A 195 -3.69 -19.02 6.23
CA GLU A 195 -4.17 -19.74 7.39
C GLU A 195 -4.91 -18.81 8.37
N PHE A 196 -4.39 -17.60 8.57
CA PHE A 196 -4.98 -16.61 9.45
C PHE A 196 -5.37 -15.32 8.72
N ALA A 197 -6.62 -14.86 8.94
CA ALA A 197 -7.09 -13.58 8.43
C ALA A 197 -6.42 -12.43 9.19
N ARG A 198 -5.80 -11.48 8.47
CA ARG A 198 -5.19 -10.30 9.07
C ARG A 198 -4.98 -9.18 8.07
N HIS A 199 -4.79 -7.96 8.58
CA HIS A 199 -4.47 -6.77 7.80
C HIS A 199 -3.23 -6.06 8.36
N GLY A 200 -2.73 -5.06 7.64
CA GLY A 200 -1.55 -4.30 8.08
C GLY A 200 -0.29 -5.16 8.15
N LEU A 201 -0.29 -6.29 7.46
CA LEU A 201 0.84 -7.20 7.38
C LEU A 201 1.83 -6.74 6.33
N ALA A 202 3.09 -7.08 6.52
CA ALA A 202 4.12 -6.94 5.51
C ALA A 202 4.14 -8.17 4.59
N GLY A 203 4.54 -7.97 3.32
CA GLY A 203 4.76 -9.06 2.39
C GLY A 203 5.74 -8.70 1.30
N ASP A 204 6.50 -9.71 0.87
CA ASP A 204 7.37 -9.64 -0.30
C ASP A 204 7.71 -11.03 -0.80
N VAL A 205 8.24 -11.12 -2.02
CA VAL A 205 8.67 -12.38 -2.61
C VAL A 205 10.19 -12.55 -2.46
N VAL A 206 10.56 -13.60 -1.75
CA VAL A 206 11.96 -13.99 -1.57
C VAL A 206 12.15 -15.44 -2.02
N ASN A 207 13.09 -15.71 -2.90
CA ASN A 207 13.41 -17.05 -3.43
C ASN A 207 12.17 -17.80 -3.95
N GLY A 208 11.30 -17.12 -4.73
CA GLY A 208 10.10 -17.71 -5.32
C GLY A 208 8.97 -18.00 -4.33
N LYS A 209 9.04 -17.48 -3.12
CA LYS A 209 8.04 -17.63 -2.07
C LYS A 209 7.53 -16.29 -1.62
N LEU A 210 6.21 -16.16 -1.47
CA LEU A 210 5.58 -14.98 -0.86
C LEU A 210 5.60 -15.14 0.66
N HIS A 211 6.33 -14.26 1.31
CA HIS A 211 6.40 -14.17 2.76
C HIS A 211 5.37 -13.16 3.25
N LEU A 212 4.58 -13.54 4.26
CA LEU A 212 3.52 -12.74 4.86
C LEU A 212 3.78 -12.67 6.35
N VAL A 213 4.15 -11.48 6.86
CA VAL A 213 4.69 -11.33 8.22
C VAL A 213 3.82 -10.39 9.04
N SER A 214 3.53 -10.78 10.30
CA SER A 214 2.86 -9.95 11.30
C SER A 214 1.45 -9.52 10.87
N GLY A 215 0.97 -8.41 11.39
CA GLY A 215 -0.34 -7.83 11.11
C GLY A 215 -1.30 -7.90 12.30
N ASP A 216 -2.52 -7.44 12.08
CA ASP A 216 -3.60 -7.41 13.07
C ASP A 216 -4.78 -8.28 12.58
N ALA A 217 -5.24 -9.19 13.43
CA ALA A 217 -6.38 -10.07 13.13
C ALA A 217 -7.72 -9.36 13.31
N ALA A 218 -7.77 -8.24 14.02
CA ALA A 218 -8.98 -7.44 14.21
C ALA A 218 -9.04 -6.29 13.21
N SER A 219 -10.12 -6.17 12.45
CA SER A 219 -10.33 -5.04 11.55
C SER A 219 -10.74 -3.77 12.31
N GLY A 220 -10.23 -2.63 11.88
CA GLY A 220 -10.82 -1.32 12.14
C GLY A 220 -10.46 -0.61 13.43
N GLY A 221 -9.45 -1.03 14.16
CA GLY A 221 -8.82 -0.24 15.22
C GLY A 221 -9.78 0.45 16.21
N ALA A 222 -10.76 -0.28 16.73
CA ALA A 222 -11.47 0.20 17.93
C ALA A 222 -10.48 0.21 19.10
N PRO A 223 -10.50 1.22 19.99
CA PRO A 223 -9.64 1.23 21.17
C PRO A 223 -9.77 -0.09 21.93
N GLY A 224 -8.67 -0.82 22.11
CA GLY A 224 -8.62 -2.11 22.80
C GLY A 224 -8.99 -3.34 21.97
N ALA A 225 -9.20 -3.22 20.66
CA ALA A 225 -9.55 -4.33 19.77
C ALA A 225 -8.42 -4.75 18.82
N HIS A 226 -7.18 -4.33 19.05
CA HIS A 226 -6.03 -4.80 18.30
C HIS A 226 -5.65 -6.20 18.75
N ILE A 227 -5.49 -7.12 17.77
CA ILE A 227 -4.99 -8.48 17.96
C ILE A 227 -3.76 -8.61 17.07
N GLU A 228 -2.69 -7.98 17.50
CA GLU A 228 -1.40 -8.05 16.82
C GLU A 228 -0.86 -9.48 16.83
N THR A 229 -0.25 -9.90 15.74
CA THR A 229 0.31 -11.25 15.59
C THR A 229 1.77 -11.20 15.20
N ASP A 230 2.52 -12.21 15.60
CA ASP A 230 3.89 -12.51 15.16
C ASP A 230 3.94 -13.59 14.08
N VAL A 231 2.78 -13.93 13.52
CA VAL A 231 2.64 -15.01 12.54
C VAL A 231 3.43 -14.69 11.26
N HIS A 232 4.22 -15.65 10.82
CA HIS A 232 4.91 -15.64 9.54
C HIS A 232 4.41 -16.81 8.70
N GLU A 233 3.63 -16.53 7.67
CA GLU A 233 3.20 -17.51 6.68
C GLU A 233 4.03 -17.38 5.39
N VAL A 234 4.24 -18.51 4.72
CA VAL A 234 4.98 -18.56 3.46
C VAL A 234 4.16 -19.33 2.43
N LEU A 235 3.86 -18.66 1.32
CA LEU A 235 3.22 -19.29 0.17
C LEU A 235 4.25 -19.59 -0.89
N ASP A 236 4.37 -20.87 -1.27
CA ASP A 236 5.24 -21.31 -2.37
C ASP A 236 4.58 -20.95 -3.71
N LEU A 237 5.32 -20.22 -4.56
CA LEU A 237 4.86 -19.77 -5.87
C LEU A 237 5.38 -20.68 -7.01
N GLU A 238 6.11 -21.76 -6.70
CA GLU A 238 6.49 -22.75 -7.68
C GLU A 238 5.26 -23.55 -8.10
N GLY A 239 4.89 -23.48 -9.37
CA GLY A 239 3.73 -24.16 -9.91
C GLY A 239 2.42 -23.35 -9.93
N GLN A 240 2.46 -22.10 -9.52
CA GLN A 240 1.31 -21.16 -9.58
C GLN A 240 1.31 -20.32 -10.86
#